data_b11c5d0674c1f27af60336e772489c71
#
_entry.id   b11c5d0674c1f27af60336e772489c71
#
_cell.length_a   1.000
_cell.length_b   1.000
_cell.length_c   1.000
_cell.angle_alpha   90.00
_cell.angle_beta   90.00
_cell.angle_gamma   90.00
#
_symmetry.space_group_name_H-M   'P 1'
#
loop_
_entity.id
_entity.type
_entity.pdbx_description
1 polymer ?
#
loop_
_entity_poly.entity_id
_entity_poly.type
_entity_poly.pdbx_seq_one_letter_code
_entity_poly.pdbx_strand_id
1 'polypeptide(L)'
;MSTRLPGARYRRIFDRGRSLKGRLLVAWYLSADDADRKAGVVVSKKSFHEAVDRNRAKRLLREAYRLLAKENAVPAKTEWVLIGRAFLKGKKVQDVVEDLRRICARVSGHAQPAVR
;
A
#
# COMPACT_ATOMS: atom_id res chain seq x y z
N MET A 1 16.06 -6.60 -5.22
CA MET A 1 15.48 -6.72 -3.89
C MET A 1 13.97 -6.74 -3.97
N SER A 2 13.36 -7.55 -3.14
CA SER A 2 11.92 -7.68 -3.15
C SER A 2 11.27 -6.58 -2.33
N THR A 3 10.15 -6.04 -2.84
CA THR A 3 9.35 -5.11 -2.07
C THR A 3 8.20 -5.81 -1.34
N ARG A 4 8.16 -7.13 -1.40
CA ARG A 4 7.08 -7.90 -0.77
C ARG A 4 7.26 -8.00 0.73
N LEU A 5 6.16 -7.77 1.44
CA LEU A 5 6.14 -7.88 2.89
C LEU A 5 5.99 -9.36 3.28
N PRO A 6 6.84 -9.86 4.19
CA PRO A 6 6.65 -11.21 4.72
C PRO A 6 5.30 -11.34 5.42
N GLY A 7 4.69 -12.51 5.30
CA GLY A 7 3.36 -12.75 5.86
C GLY A 7 3.26 -12.47 7.35
N ALA A 8 4.31 -12.76 8.10
CA ALA A 8 4.29 -12.58 9.55
C ALA A 8 4.17 -11.11 9.96
N ARG A 9 4.47 -10.19 9.06
CA ARG A 9 4.44 -8.76 9.39
C ARG A 9 3.07 -8.12 9.21
N TYR A 10 2.15 -8.78 8.52
CA TYR A 10 0.81 -8.23 8.27
C TYR A 10 0.09 -7.91 9.58
N ARG A 11 0.11 -8.85 10.51
CA ARG A 11 -0.61 -8.68 11.76
C ARG A 11 -0.09 -7.49 12.56
N ARG A 12 1.23 -7.34 12.56
CA ARG A 12 1.87 -6.23 13.25
C ARG A 12 1.35 -4.89 12.73
N ILE A 13 1.21 -4.78 11.41
CA ILE A 13 0.75 -3.55 10.80
C ILE A 13 -0.71 -3.27 11.17
N PHE A 14 -1.57 -4.30 11.14
CA PHE A 14 -2.96 -4.10 11.51
C PHE A 14 -3.12 -3.78 13.01
N ASP A 15 -2.26 -4.32 13.85
CA ASP A 15 -2.35 -4.08 15.29
C ASP A 15 -1.80 -2.72 15.70
N ARG A 16 -0.74 -2.27 15.06
CA ARG A 16 -0.01 -1.09 15.50
C ARG A 16 0.01 0.06 14.49
N GLY A 17 -0.36 -0.22 13.27
CA GLY A 17 -0.27 0.78 12.20
C GLY A 17 -1.45 1.70 12.14
N ARG A 18 -1.44 2.54 11.13
CA ARG A 18 -2.52 3.47 10.83
C ARG A 18 -3.05 3.20 9.43
N SER A 19 -4.29 3.56 9.20
CA SER A 19 -4.88 3.39 7.88
C SER A 19 -5.20 4.73 7.24
N LEU A 20 -4.99 4.79 5.94
CA LEU A 20 -5.37 5.94 5.13
C LEU A 20 -6.21 5.45 3.97
N LYS A 21 -7.36 6.07 3.80
CA LYS A 21 -8.31 5.65 2.78
C LYS A 21 -8.09 6.46 1.51
N GLY A 22 -7.79 5.76 0.42
CA GLY A 22 -7.73 6.37 -0.90
C GLY A 22 -8.99 6.08 -1.67
N ARG A 23 -9.01 6.47 -2.94
CA ARG A 23 -10.16 6.21 -3.82
C ARG A 23 -10.21 4.75 -4.27
N LEU A 24 -9.05 4.18 -4.59
CA LEU A 24 -8.94 2.84 -5.15
C LEU A 24 -8.45 1.82 -4.15
N LEU A 25 -7.86 2.26 -3.06
CA LEU A 25 -7.30 1.34 -2.07
C LEU A 25 -7.33 1.97 -0.69
N VAL A 26 -7.21 1.11 0.32
CA VAL A 26 -6.96 1.54 1.69
C VAL A 26 -5.54 1.09 2.01
N ALA A 27 -4.72 1.99 2.52
CA ALA A 27 -3.34 1.67 2.87
C ALA A 27 -3.16 1.69 4.38
N TRP A 28 -2.68 0.57 4.90
CA TRP A 28 -2.25 0.48 6.29
C TRP A 28 -0.73 0.61 6.29
N TYR A 29 -0.19 1.36 7.23
CA TYR A 29 1.25 1.48 7.33
C TYR A 29 1.71 1.53 8.78
N LEU A 30 2.94 1.13 8.98
CA LEU A 30 3.60 1.18 10.28
C LEU A 30 4.98 1.75 10.08
N SER A 31 5.30 2.79 10.85
CA SER A 31 6.65 3.35 10.89
C SER A 31 7.42 2.70 12.02
N ALA A 32 8.57 2.15 11.71
CA ALA A 32 9.40 1.49 12.72
C ALA A 32 10.83 1.43 12.22
N ASP A 33 11.77 1.42 13.17
CA ASP A 33 13.20 1.38 12.80
C ASP A 33 13.58 0.15 12.00
N ASP A 34 12.89 -0.96 12.22
CA ASP A 34 13.16 -2.20 11.52
C ASP A 34 12.31 -2.41 10.26
N ALA A 35 11.53 -1.41 9.89
CA ALA A 35 10.73 -1.50 8.67
C ALA A 35 11.57 -1.15 7.45
N ASP A 36 11.28 -1.78 6.32
CA ASP A 36 12.15 -1.74 5.16
C ASP A 36 11.41 -1.50 3.85
N ARG A 37 10.46 -0.57 3.84
CA ARG A 37 9.72 -0.19 2.64
C ARG A 37 9.17 -1.40 1.89
N LYS A 38 8.50 -2.29 2.60
CA LYS A 38 7.87 -3.46 1.98
C LYS A 38 6.37 -3.36 2.07
N ALA A 39 5.69 -3.99 1.12
CA ALA A 39 4.24 -3.95 1.07
C ALA A 39 3.66 -5.32 0.81
N GLY A 40 2.58 -5.62 1.52
CA GLY A 40 1.73 -6.73 1.20
C GLY A 40 0.47 -6.22 0.54
N VAL A 41 -0.23 -7.08 -0.18
CA VAL A 41 -1.48 -6.70 -0.84
C VAL A 41 -2.58 -7.67 -0.43
N VAL A 42 -3.77 -7.12 -0.26
CA VAL A 42 -4.95 -7.91 0.12
C VAL A 42 -6.10 -7.51 -0.81
N VAL A 43 -6.75 -8.51 -1.38
CA VAL A 43 -7.90 -8.30 -2.24
C VAL A 43 -8.95 -9.34 -1.87
N SER A 44 -10.13 -8.90 -1.46
CA SER A 44 -11.14 -9.81 -0.96
C SER A 44 -12.02 -10.39 -2.07
N LYS A 45 -12.57 -11.57 -1.82
CA LYS A 45 -13.53 -12.17 -2.73
C LYS A 45 -14.82 -11.36 -2.78
N LYS A 46 -15.14 -10.67 -1.71
CA LYS A 46 -16.34 -9.85 -1.66
C LYS A 46 -16.27 -8.69 -2.66
N SER A 47 -15.12 -8.06 -2.78
CA SER A 47 -14.92 -6.95 -3.70
C SER A 47 -14.62 -7.42 -5.12
N PHE A 48 -14.00 -8.59 -5.27
CA PHE A 48 -13.59 -9.15 -6.56
C PHE A 48 -13.94 -10.62 -6.60
N HIS A 49 -15.10 -10.94 -7.15
CA HIS A 49 -15.61 -12.32 -7.19
C HIS A 49 -14.74 -13.24 -8.02
N GLU A 50 -14.29 -12.75 -9.17
CA GLU A 50 -13.54 -13.57 -10.10
C GLU A 50 -12.07 -13.62 -9.71
N ALA A 51 -11.49 -14.82 -9.76
CA ALA A 51 -10.07 -14.99 -9.43
C ALA A 51 -9.18 -14.16 -10.35
N VAL A 52 -9.55 -14.05 -11.63
CA VAL A 52 -8.81 -13.25 -12.60
C VAL A 52 -8.75 -11.81 -12.18
N ASP A 53 -9.87 -11.26 -11.74
CA ASP A 53 -9.94 -9.87 -11.29
C ASP A 53 -9.14 -9.64 -10.02
N ARG A 54 -9.18 -10.62 -9.09
CA ARG A 54 -8.38 -10.52 -7.87
C ARG A 54 -6.89 -10.54 -8.18
N ASN A 55 -6.47 -11.42 -9.06
CA ASN A 55 -5.05 -11.52 -9.40
C ASN A 55 -4.56 -10.26 -10.10
N ARG A 56 -5.40 -9.71 -10.98
CA ARG A 56 -5.09 -8.47 -11.65
C ARG A 56 -4.97 -7.31 -10.65
N ALA A 57 -5.90 -7.22 -9.72
CA ALA A 57 -5.88 -6.17 -8.70
C ALA A 57 -4.63 -6.25 -7.86
N LYS A 58 -4.25 -7.46 -7.42
CA LYS A 58 -3.01 -7.64 -6.65
C LYS A 58 -1.80 -7.17 -7.44
N ARG A 59 -1.77 -7.50 -8.73
CA ARG A 59 -0.66 -7.11 -9.60
C ARG A 59 -0.57 -5.61 -9.73
N LEU A 60 -1.72 -4.93 -9.90
CA LEU A 60 -1.75 -3.48 -9.99
C LEU A 60 -1.22 -2.82 -8.71
N LEU A 61 -1.65 -3.33 -7.57
CA LEU A 61 -1.20 -2.78 -6.29
C LEU A 61 0.30 -2.97 -6.09
N ARG A 62 0.81 -4.15 -6.42
CA ARG A 62 2.25 -4.42 -6.28
C ARG A 62 3.06 -3.57 -7.23
N GLU A 63 2.61 -3.44 -8.45
CA GLU A 63 3.33 -2.64 -9.45
C GLU A 63 3.35 -1.16 -9.08
N ALA A 64 2.23 -0.64 -8.61
CA ALA A 64 2.15 0.76 -8.19
C ALA A 64 3.13 1.02 -7.04
N TYR A 65 3.15 0.13 -6.07
CA TYR A 65 4.06 0.28 -4.92
C TYR A 65 5.52 0.21 -5.39
N ARG A 66 5.82 -0.76 -6.25
CA ARG A 66 7.19 -0.91 -6.78
C ARG A 66 7.66 0.35 -7.48
N LEU A 67 6.80 0.95 -8.30
CA LEU A 67 7.15 2.16 -9.03
C LEU A 67 7.41 3.34 -8.09
N LEU A 68 6.56 3.49 -7.08
CA LEU A 68 6.75 4.58 -6.11
C LEU A 68 7.97 4.36 -5.24
N ALA A 69 8.25 3.13 -4.86
CA ALA A 69 9.45 2.82 -4.09
C ALA A 69 10.71 3.13 -4.91
N LYS A 70 10.68 2.82 -6.19
CA LYS A 70 11.78 3.10 -7.10
C LYS A 70 12.03 4.59 -7.23
N GLU A 71 10.96 5.40 -7.23
CA GLU A 71 11.07 6.85 -7.27
C GLU A 71 11.46 7.46 -5.92
N ASN A 72 11.61 6.63 -4.91
CA ASN A 72 11.87 7.09 -3.56
C ASN A 72 10.71 7.94 -3.00
N ALA A 73 9.51 7.68 -3.47
CA ALA A 73 8.32 8.39 -3.03
C ALA A 73 7.65 7.75 -1.81
N VAL A 74 8.07 6.55 -1.43
CA VAL A 74 7.56 5.87 -0.25
C VAL A 74 8.40 6.29 0.95
N PRO A 75 7.76 6.70 2.06
CA PRO A 75 8.52 7.10 3.25
C PRO A 75 9.43 5.99 3.74
N ALA A 76 10.64 6.37 4.19
CA ALA A 76 11.60 5.43 4.72
C ALA A 76 11.09 4.82 6.01
N LYS A 77 11.57 3.62 6.31
CA LYS A 77 11.26 2.92 7.56
C LYS A 77 9.76 2.73 7.76
N THR A 78 9.06 2.37 6.70
CA THR A 78 7.64 2.06 6.74
C THR A 78 7.39 0.70 6.12
N GLU A 79 6.36 0.03 6.63
CA GLU A 79 5.83 -1.20 6.06
C GLU A 79 4.36 -0.99 5.78
N TRP A 80 3.86 -1.60 4.72
CA TRP A 80 2.53 -1.32 4.22
C TRP A 80 1.72 -2.57 3.96
N VAL A 81 0.41 -2.46 4.15
CA VAL A 81 -0.53 -3.43 3.61
C VAL A 81 -1.53 -2.65 2.78
N LEU A 82 -1.62 -2.98 1.51
CA LEU A 82 -2.48 -2.29 0.55
C LEU A 82 -3.70 -3.15 0.28
N ILE A 83 -4.88 -2.61 0.57
CA ILE A 83 -6.14 -3.33 0.41
C ILE A 83 -6.89 -2.73 -0.77
N GLY A 84 -7.13 -3.53 -1.80
CA GLY A 84 -7.84 -3.06 -2.99
C GLY A 84 -9.32 -2.86 -2.71
N ARG A 85 -9.85 -1.72 -3.11
CA ARG A 85 -11.28 -1.46 -3.05
C ARG A 85 -11.93 -1.87 -4.36
N ALA A 86 -13.23 -2.09 -4.36
CA ALA A 86 -13.96 -2.52 -5.56
C ALA A 86 -13.76 -1.56 -6.73
N PHE A 87 -13.54 -0.28 -6.44
CA PHE A 87 -13.33 0.75 -7.47
C PHE A 87 -12.05 0.52 -8.29
N LEU A 88 -11.17 -0.34 -7.79
CA LEU A 88 -9.92 -0.66 -8.48
C LEU A 88 -10.17 -1.44 -9.77
N LYS A 89 -11.30 -2.12 -9.86
CA LYS A 89 -11.62 -2.94 -11.01
C LYS A 89 -11.67 -2.07 -12.27
N GLY A 90 -10.98 -2.51 -13.32
CA GLY A 90 -10.95 -1.79 -14.59
C GLY A 90 -9.97 -0.64 -14.66
N LYS A 91 -9.27 -0.36 -13.57
CA LYS A 91 -8.31 0.76 -13.56
C LYS A 91 -6.96 0.31 -14.09
N LYS A 92 -6.13 1.30 -14.41
CA LYS A 92 -4.78 1.08 -14.91
C LYS A 92 -3.78 1.34 -13.80
N VAL A 93 -2.55 0.85 -13.98
CA VAL A 93 -1.51 1.04 -12.98
C VAL A 93 -1.28 2.51 -12.65
N GLN A 94 -1.40 3.39 -13.64
CA GLN A 94 -1.21 4.83 -13.42
C GLN A 94 -2.22 5.40 -12.44
N ASP A 95 -3.46 4.93 -12.53
CA ASP A 95 -4.51 5.38 -11.61
C ASP A 95 -4.18 4.99 -10.18
N VAL A 96 -3.66 3.78 -10.01
CA VAL A 96 -3.28 3.27 -8.69
C VAL A 96 -2.07 4.01 -8.16
N VAL A 97 -1.10 4.28 -9.03
CA VAL A 97 0.11 5.04 -8.67
C VAL A 97 -0.29 6.41 -8.12
N GLU A 98 -1.19 7.11 -8.81
CA GLU A 98 -1.63 8.42 -8.36
C GLU A 98 -2.31 8.39 -7.02
N ASP A 99 -3.18 7.40 -6.81
CA ASP A 99 -3.89 7.27 -5.55
C ASP A 99 -2.91 6.98 -4.41
N LEU A 100 -2.00 6.05 -4.63
CA LEU A 100 -1.01 5.68 -3.62
C LEU A 100 -0.01 6.83 -3.37
N ARG A 101 0.33 7.58 -4.40
CA ARG A 101 1.21 8.74 -4.26
C ARG A 101 0.60 9.77 -3.32
N ARG A 102 -0.69 10.04 -3.46
CA ARG A 102 -1.38 10.96 -2.56
C ARG A 102 -1.37 10.45 -1.12
N ILE A 103 -1.55 9.14 -0.94
CA ILE A 103 -1.50 8.54 0.38
C ILE A 103 -0.11 8.70 0.99
N CYS A 104 0.94 8.41 0.23
CA CYS A 104 2.32 8.54 0.70
C CYS A 104 2.64 9.99 1.07
N ALA A 105 2.14 10.93 0.30
CA ALA A 105 2.36 12.35 0.60
C ALA A 105 1.71 12.74 1.92
N ARG A 106 0.54 12.17 2.22
CA ARG A 106 -0.13 12.43 3.49
C ARG A 106 0.66 11.86 4.66
N VAL A 107 1.25 10.70 4.48
CA VAL A 107 2.10 10.10 5.51
C VAL A 107 3.31 10.96 5.78
N SER A 108 3.96 11.43 4.73
CA SER A 108 5.13 12.31 4.88
C SER A 108 4.75 13.60 5.60
N GLY A 109 3.59 14.15 5.28
CA GLY A 109 3.09 15.32 5.97
C GLY A 109 2.83 15.07 7.45
N HIS A 110 2.33 13.89 7.78
CA HIS A 110 2.07 13.51 9.16
C HIS A 110 3.36 13.28 9.93
N ALA A 111 4.34 12.69 9.29
CA ALA A 111 5.60 12.39 9.94
C ALA A 111 6.35 13.66 10.30
N GLN A 112 6.29 14.64 9.45
CA GLN A 112 7.01 15.89 9.67
C GLN A 112 6.63 16.63 10.93
N PRO A 113 5.37 16.77 11.25
CA PRO A 113 4.99 17.48 12.46
C PRO A 113 5.64 16.92 13.71
N ALA A 114 5.83 15.64 13.76
CA ALA A 114 6.40 15.01 14.94
C ALA A 114 7.87 15.35 15.14
N VAL A 115 8.50 15.80 14.10
CA VAL A 115 9.94 16.06 14.11
C VAL A 115 10.26 17.45 14.63
N ARG A 116 9.33 18.31 14.59
CA ARG A 116 9.54 19.70 14.92
C ARG A 116 9.99 19.98 16.26
#